data_7b21d487de03189f59577f31129f9b84
#
_entry.id   7b21d487de03189f59577f31129f9b84
#
_cell.length_a   1.000
_cell.length_b   1.000
_cell.length_c   1.000
_cell.angle_alpha   90.00
_cell.angle_beta   90.00
_cell.angle_gamma   90.00
#
_symmetry.space_group_name_H-M   'P 1'
#
loop_
_entity.id
_entity.type
_entity.pdbx_description
1 polymer ?
#
loop_
_entity_poly.entity_id
_entity_poly.type
_entity_poly.pdbx_seq_one_letter_code
_entity_poly.pdbx_strand_id
1 'polypeptide(L)'
;MAVLRPGVYVEETLNPVAPVVGPNSASVGAFIGANDRGPIGTPTLITSWSQYSTLYGTWNTSTGAGAAGNDLPLAVYMFFTNGGSQCYVNRVANGATSATRSLSDRAVSPSATLQIQANNAGAWGNSINISIANSATTGLFDLFVYYGGNTDANLVERHVDLSMTATNARYATAIVNAASGYVRLTDLNSANTGTTRNPAVVTNQTLSTGINGNTLGNTDYATG
;
A
#
# COMPACT_ATOMS: atom_id res chain seq x y z
N MET A 1 -62.34 9.32 31.66
CA MET A 1 -63.48 8.38 31.69
C MET A 1 -63.73 7.99 33.13
N ALA A 2 -64.94 8.19 33.62
CA ALA A 2 -65.27 7.91 35.03
C ALA A 2 -65.48 6.40 35.20
N VAL A 3 -64.76 5.78 36.11
CA VAL A 3 -64.93 4.37 36.45
C VAL A 3 -66.15 4.25 37.39
N LEU A 4 -67.20 3.58 36.91
CA LEU A 4 -68.52 3.51 37.57
C LEU A 4 -68.68 2.33 38.55
N ARG A 5 -67.66 1.46 38.67
CA ARG A 5 -67.70 0.30 39.58
C ARG A 5 -66.30 -0.02 40.15
N PRO A 6 -66.26 -0.47 41.42
CA PRO A 6 -64.99 -0.97 41.97
C PRO A 6 -64.56 -2.22 41.21
N GLY A 7 -63.38 -2.23 40.67
CA GLY A 7 -62.77 -3.36 39.93
C GLY A 7 -61.26 -3.11 39.71
N VAL A 8 -60.56 -4.18 39.40
CA VAL A 8 -59.15 -4.08 38.97
C VAL A 8 -59.16 -3.87 37.46
N TYR A 9 -58.62 -2.74 37.04
CA TYR A 9 -58.48 -2.41 35.63
C TYR A 9 -57.01 -2.52 35.28
N VAL A 10 -56.66 -3.31 34.27
CA VAL A 10 -55.33 -3.45 33.72
C VAL A 10 -55.31 -2.55 32.49
N GLU A 11 -54.54 -1.47 32.55
CA GLU A 11 -54.23 -0.64 31.39
C GLU A 11 -52.91 -1.08 30.82
N GLU A 12 -52.94 -1.71 29.66
CA GLU A 12 -51.76 -2.12 28.94
C GLU A 12 -51.26 -0.91 28.12
N THR A 13 -50.29 -0.21 28.63
CA THR A 13 -49.57 0.82 27.85
C THR A 13 -48.55 0.14 26.97
N LEU A 14 -48.91 -0.09 25.71
CA LEU A 14 -47.95 -0.42 24.67
C LEU A 14 -47.01 0.78 24.50
N ASN A 15 -45.86 0.70 25.15
CA ASN A 15 -44.78 1.62 24.88
C ASN A 15 -43.93 1.01 23.74
N PRO A 16 -44.15 1.38 22.47
CA PRO A 16 -43.33 0.91 21.37
C PRO A 16 -41.98 1.65 21.39
N VAL A 17 -41.17 1.37 22.38
CA VAL A 17 -39.76 1.62 22.24
C VAL A 17 -39.25 0.53 21.30
N ALA A 18 -39.31 0.83 20.01
CA ALA A 18 -38.55 0.04 19.06
C ALA A 18 -37.13 -0.06 19.61
N PRO A 19 -36.59 -1.27 19.79
CA PRO A 19 -35.19 -1.39 20.17
C PRO A 19 -34.37 -0.73 19.05
N VAL A 20 -33.84 0.46 19.33
CA VAL A 20 -32.86 1.08 18.47
C VAL A 20 -31.60 0.23 18.64
N VAL A 21 -31.46 -0.77 17.77
CA VAL A 21 -30.18 -1.41 17.55
C VAL A 21 -29.34 -0.36 16.85
N GLY A 22 -28.81 0.57 17.63
CA GLY A 22 -27.79 1.49 17.13
C GLY A 22 -26.57 0.66 16.71
N PRO A 23 -25.90 1.00 15.61
CA PRO A 23 -24.64 0.37 15.27
C PRO A 23 -23.74 0.52 16.50
N ASN A 24 -23.30 -0.62 17.05
CA ASN A 24 -22.36 -0.61 18.15
C ASN A 24 -21.06 -0.01 17.63
N SER A 25 -20.76 1.22 18.01
CA SER A 25 -19.55 1.96 17.60
C SER A 25 -18.23 1.30 18.07
N ALA A 26 -18.33 0.18 18.78
CA ALA A 26 -17.19 -0.59 19.29
C ALA A 26 -16.87 -1.83 18.43
N SER A 27 -17.53 -2.05 17.31
CA SER A 27 -17.22 -3.19 16.42
C SER A 27 -15.95 -2.90 15.61
N VAL A 28 -14.81 -3.28 16.15
CA VAL A 28 -13.54 -3.30 15.42
C VAL A 28 -13.39 -4.69 14.78
N GLY A 29 -13.40 -4.75 13.45
CA GLY A 29 -13.15 -5.98 12.71
C GLY A 29 -11.65 -6.33 12.70
N ALA A 30 -11.31 -7.61 12.54
CA ALA A 30 -9.96 -8.07 12.24
C ALA A 30 -10.01 -9.03 11.07
N PHE A 31 -9.21 -8.75 10.04
CA PHE A 31 -9.14 -9.55 8.83
C PHE A 31 -7.70 -9.99 8.59
N ILE A 32 -7.50 -11.30 8.46
CA ILE A 32 -6.18 -11.91 8.21
C ILE A 32 -6.30 -12.73 6.93
N GLY A 33 -5.39 -12.52 5.99
CA GLY A 33 -5.46 -13.26 4.74
C GLY A 33 -4.39 -12.88 3.72
N ALA A 34 -4.45 -13.57 2.59
CA ALA A 34 -3.60 -13.29 1.44
C ALA A 34 -4.06 -12.02 0.70
N ASN A 35 -3.09 -11.26 0.21
CA ASN A 35 -3.33 -10.15 -0.71
C ASN A 35 -2.11 -9.94 -1.61
N ASP A 36 -2.30 -9.36 -2.79
CA ASP A 36 -1.21 -9.12 -3.74
C ASP A 36 -0.25 -8.02 -3.28
N ARG A 37 -0.76 -7.05 -2.51
CA ARG A 37 -0.08 -5.83 -2.11
C ARG A 37 -0.32 -5.55 -0.62
N GLY A 38 0.48 -4.66 -0.03
CA GLY A 38 0.35 -4.21 1.35
C GLY A 38 1.39 -4.81 2.30
N PRO A 39 1.55 -4.25 3.50
CA PRO A 39 2.49 -4.73 4.51
C PRO A 39 2.17 -6.16 4.95
N ILE A 40 3.20 -6.98 5.14
CA ILE A 40 3.10 -8.37 5.57
C ILE A 40 3.36 -8.44 7.07
N GLY A 41 2.57 -9.24 7.79
CA GLY A 41 2.75 -9.52 9.22
C GLY A 41 2.59 -8.28 10.13
N THR A 42 1.99 -7.20 9.61
CA THR A 42 1.81 -5.95 10.36
C THR A 42 0.34 -5.57 10.36
N PRO A 43 -0.40 -5.81 11.45
CA PRO A 43 -1.79 -5.41 11.57
C PRO A 43 -1.93 -3.90 11.37
N THR A 44 -2.64 -3.50 10.33
CA THR A 44 -2.80 -2.10 9.94
C THR A 44 -4.25 -1.67 10.14
N LEU A 45 -4.44 -0.57 10.87
CA LEU A 45 -5.77 0.01 11.07
C LEU A 45 -6.28 0.64 9.78
N ILE A 46 -7.44 0.21 9.35
CA ILE A 46 -8.16 0.68 8.16
C ILE A 46 -9.50 1.27 8.60
N THR A 47 -9.78 2.48 8.17
CA THR A 47 -11.01 3.23 8.52
C THR A 47 -11.95 3.46 7.34
N SER A 48 -11.55 3.03 6.15
CA SER A 48 -12.38 3.12 4.94
C SER A 48 -11.91 2.16 3.85
N TRP A 49 -12.82 1.79 2.94
CA TRP A 49 -12.47 1.05 1.73
C TRP A 49 -11.44 1.79 0.86
N SER A 50 -11.52 3.11 0.78
CA SER A 50 -10.56 3.92 0.03
C SER A 50 -9.15 3.81 0.58
N GLN A 51 -9.00 3.83 1.91
CA GLN A 51 -7.70 3.62 2.57
C GLN A 51 -7.18 2.20 2.31
N TYR A 52 -8.05 1.19 2.40
CA TYR A 52 -7.69 -0.19 2.06
C TYR A 52 -7.19 -0.29 0.62
N SER A 53 -7.94 0.24 -0.34
CA SER A 53 -7.59 0.17 -1.76
C SER A 53 -6.28 0.88 -2.10
N THR A 54 -5.96 1.97 -1.39
CA THR A 54 -4.68 2.67 -1.56
C THR A 54 -3.51 1.84 -1.08
N LEU A 55 -3.66 1.14 0.05
CA LEU A 55 -2.56 0.41 0.69
C LEU A 55 -2.43 -1.03 0.17
N TYR A 56 -3.54 -1.72 0.03
CA TYR A 56 -3.61 -3.16 -0.32
C TYR A 56 -3.98 -3.43 -1.78
N GLY A 57 -4.42 -2.42 -2.53
CA GLY A 57 -5.04 -2.59 -3.84
C GLY A 57 -6.56 -2.85 -3.73
N THR A 58 -7.28 -2.77 -4.86
CA THR A 58 -8.73 -3.02 -4.87
C THR A 58 -9.03 -4.52 -4.88
N TRP A 59 -8.66 -5.18 -5.98
CA TRP A 59 -8.86 -6.61 -6.20
C TRP A 59 -7.53 -7.26 -6.59
N ASN A 60 -7.33 -8.48 -6.13
CA ASN A 60 -6.16 -9.27 -6.50
C ASN A 60 -6.29 -9.74 -7.95
N THR A 61 -5.24 -9.58 -8.72
CA THR A 61 -5.18 -9.94 -10.15
C THR A 61 -4.05 -10.89 -10.47
N SER A 62 -3.20 -11.20 -9.50
CA SER A 62 -2.09 -12.13 -9.70
C SER A 62 -2.59 -13.56 -9.89
N THR A 63 -1.81 -14.34 -10.63
CA THR A 63 -2.07 -15.75 -10.94
C THR A 63 -0.83 -16.59 -10.64
N GLY A 64 -1.01 -17.89 -10.45
CA GLY A 64 0.08 -18.82 -10.17
C GLY A 64 0.32 -19.08 -8.68
N ALA A 65 1.48 -19.62 -8.36
CA ALA A 65 1.85 -19.96 -6.99
C ALA A 65 1.89 -18.69 -6.12
N GLY A 66 1.33 -18.75 -4.93
CA GLY A 66 1.24 -17.63 -3.99
C GLY A 66 0.28 -16.50 -4.41
N ALA A 67 -0.45 -16.69 -5.52
CA ALA A 67 -1.48 -15.74 -5.92
C ALA A 67 -2.58 -15.67 -4.85
N ALA A 68 -2.94 -14.44 -4.46
CA ALA A 68 -4.02 -14.22 -3.51
C ALA A 68 -5.38 -14.31 -4.22
N GLY A 69 -6.33 -14.99 -3.59
CA GLY A 69 -7.74 -14.87 -3.97
C GLY A 69 -8.33 -13.53 -3.56
N ASN A 70 -9.60 -13.31 -3.88
CA ASN A 70 -10.29 -12.08 -3.51
C ASN A 70 -11.04 -12.17 -2.17
N ASP A 71 -10.80 -13.18 -1.36
CA ASP A 71 -11.51 -13.39 -0.10
C ASP A 71 -11.26 -12.24 0.89
N LEU A 72 -10.00 -11.84 1.07
CA LEU A 72 -9.65 -10.73 1.96
C LEU A 72 -10.19 -9.38 1.46
N PRO A 73 -9.96 -8.95 0.20
CA PRO A 73 -10.55 -7.72 -0.33
C PRO A 73 -12.07 -7.71 -0.24
N LEU A 74 -12.73 -8.84 -0.57
CA LEU A 74 -14.18 -8.96 -0.52
C LEU A 74 -14.71 -8.83 0.91
N ALA A 75 -14.09 -9.50 1.87
CA ALA A 75 -14.48 -9.43 3.28
C ALA A 75 -14.38 -7.99 3.82
N VAL A 76 -13.29 -7.29 3.54
CA VAL A 76 -13.10 -5.90 3.96
C VAL A 76 -14.08 -4.96 3.24
N TYR A 77 -14.32 -5.16 1.93
CA TYR A 77 -15.31 -4.39 1.18
C TYR A 77 -16.72 -4.55 1.77
N MET A 78 -17.12 -5.79 1.99
CA MET A 78 -18.44 -6.10 2.59
C MET A 78 -18.57 -5.53 4.00
N PHE A 79 -17.51 -5.55 4.81
CA PHE A 79 -17.51 -4.95 6.14
C PHE A 79 -17.85 -3.45 6.09
N PHE A 80 -17.16 -2.67 5.27
CA PHE A 80 -17.41 -1.24 5.14
C PHE A 80 -18.76 -0.93 4.48
N THR A 81 -19.18 -1.72 3.49
CA THR A 81 -20.48 -1.55 2.82
C THR A 81 -21.64 -1.81 3.75
N ASN A 82 -21.50 -2.71 4.73
CA ASN A 82 -22.52 -3.02 5.73
C ASN A 82 -22.41 -2.15 7.01
N GLY A 83 -21.71 -1.02 6.96
CA GLY A 83 -21.67 -0.04 8.04
C GLY A 83 -20.55 -0.24 9.07
N GLY A 84 -19.57 -1.11 8.79
CA GLY A 84 -18.35 -1.19 9.58
C GLY A 84 -17.57 0.12 9.55
N SER A 85 -17.01 0.55 10.68
CA SER A 85 -16.34 1.84 10.81
C SER A 85 -14.81 1.73 10.78
N GLN A 86 -14.25 0.65 11.30
CA GLN A 86 -12.82 0.42 11.35
C GLN A 86 -12.47 -1.06 11.51
N CYS A 87 -11.37 -1.48 10.93
CA CYS A 87 -10.86 -2.84 11.08
C CYS A 87 -9.34 -2.87 11.05
N TYR A 88 -8.76 -3.91 11.63
CA TYR A 88 -7.36 -4.24 11.40
C TYR A 88 -7.25 -5.24 10.26
N VAL A 89 -6.33 -4.98 9.34
CA VAL A 89 -6.00 -5.90 8.25
C VAL A 89 -4.56 -6.36 8.42
N ASN A 90 -4.36 -7.67 8.42
CA ASN A 90 -3.03 -8.29 8.44
C ASN A 90 -2.86 -9.17 7.20
N ARG A 91 -1.92 -8.80 6.34
CA ARG A 91 -1.58 -9.59 5.16
C ARG A 91 -0.61 -10.70 5.55
N VAL A 92 -0.90 -11.91 5.10
CA VAL A 92 -0.01 -13.08 5.22
C VAL A 92 0.58 -13.41 3.86
N ALA A 93 1.86 -13.75 3.82
CA ALA A 93 2.55 -14.23 2.62
C ALA A 93 3.70 -15.16 3.00
N ASN A 94 4.01 -16.15 2.15
CA ASN A 94 5.07 -17.12 2.37
C ASN A 94 6.19 -16.92 1.35
N GLY A 95 7.28 -16.23 1.75
CA GLY A 95 8.43 -15.99 0.88
C GLY A 95 8.21 -14.98 -0.25
N ALA A 96 7.25 -14.06 -0.10
CA ALA A 96 7.07 -12.97 -1.04
C ALA A 96 8.28 -12.04 -1.05
N THR A 97 8.66 -11.52 -2.23
CA THR A 97 9.75 -10.56 -2.40
C THR A 97 9.29 -9.31 -3.15
N SER A 98 9.91 -8.18 -2.85
CA SER A 98 9.64 -6.92 -3.56
C SER A 98 10.35 -6.88 -4.89
N ALA A 99 9.70 -6.31 -5.90
CA ALA A 99 10.35 -5.98 -7.17
C ALA A 99 11.40 -4.88 -6.95
N THR A 100 12.52 -4.98 -7.66
CA THR A 100 13.64 -4.04 -7.54
C THR A 100 14.19 -3.62 -8.91
N ARG A 101 14.85 -2.46 -8.93
CA ARG A 101 15.66 -1.99 -10.04
C ARG A 101 16.83 -1.17 -9.52
N SER A 102 18.05 -1.52 -9.92
CA SER A 102 19.24 -0.72 -9.65
C SER A 102 19.56 0.16 -10.85
N LEU A 103 19.93 1.41 -10.58
CA LEU A 103 20.34 2.40 -11.57
C LEU A 103 21.79 2.78 -11.34
N SER A 104 22.51 2.95 -12.44
CA SER A 104 23.90 3.44 -12.41
C SER A 104 23.95 4.97 -12.40
N ASP A 105 25.02 5.50 -11.89
CA ASP A 105 25.31 6.93 -11.88
C ASP A 105 25.73 7.47 -13.26
N ARG A 106 26.01 8.78 -13.34
CA ARG A 106 26.36 9.51 -14.57
C ARG A 106 27.86 9.61 -14.84
N ALA A 107 28.67 8.89 -14.09
CA ALA A 107 30.10 8.94 -14.26
C ALA A 107 30.55 8.30 -15.60
N VAL A 108 31.76 8.64 -16.06
CA VAL A 108 32.35 8.01 -17.23
C VAL A 108 32.52 6.51 -17.05
N SER A 109 32.86 6.10 -15.83
CA SER A 109 32.79 4.67 -15.39
C SER A 109 31.62 4.52 -14.44
N PRO A 110 30.41 4.14 -14.96
CA PRO A 110 29.21 4.11 -14.16
C PRO A 110 29.27 3.04 -13.09
N SER A 111 28.82 3.40 -11.89
CA SER A 111 28.64 2.48 -10.76
C SER A 111 27.17 2.50 -10.30
N ALA A 112 26.70 1.41 -9.71
CA ALA A 112 25.35 1.40 -9.14
C ALA A 112 25.22 2.45 -8.04
N THR A 113 24.24 3.34 -8.15
CA THR A 113 24.06 4.46 -7.23
C THR A 113 22.75 4.40 -6.47
N LEU A 114 21.69 4.02 -7.13
CA LEU A 114 20.33 4.05 -6.56
C LEU A 114 19.61 2.72 -6.84
N GLN A 115 19.14 2.07 -5.80
CA GLN A 115 18.17 0.98 -5.93
C GLN A 115 16.78 1.51 -5.65
N ILE A 116 15.84 1.20 -6.54
CA ILE A 116 14.41 1.45 -6.40
C ILE A 116 13.75 0.10 -6.15
N GLN A 117 12.97 0.01 -5.08
CA GLN A 117 12.27 -1.19 -4.66
C GLN A 117 10.79 -0.89 -4.49
N ALA A 118 9.91 -1.82 -4.88
CA ALA A 118 8.49 -1.73 -4.56
C ALA A 118 8.28 -1.69 -3.03
N ASN A 119 7.42 -0.79 -2.56
CA ASN A 119 7.22 -0.52 -1.13
C ASN A 119 6.79 -1.75 -0.32
N ASN A 120 6.14 -2.71 -0.97
CA ASN A 120 5.73 -3.97 -0.37
C ASN A 120 6.08 -5.15 -1.29
N ALA A 121 6.33 -6.31 -0.70
CA ALA A 121 6.58 -7.53 -1.45
C ALA A 121 5.34 -7.99 -2.25
N GLY A 122 5.58 -8.58 -3.40
CA GLY A 122 4.56 -9.13 -4.29
C GLY A 122 4.88 -8.90 -5.76
N ALA A 123 4.28 -9.70 -6.63
CA ALA A 123 4.41 -9.58 -8.08
C ALA A 123 3.85 -8.27 -8.64
N TRP A 124 2.96 -7.59 -7.90
CA TRP A 124 2.40 -6.28 -8.26
C TRP A 124 3.49 -5.24 -8.56
N GLY A 125 4.61 -5.31 -7.85
CA GLY A 125 5.75 -4.41 -8.04
C GLY A 125 6.40 -4.51 -9.41
N ASN A 126 6.24 -5.61 -10.14
CA ASN A 126 6.72 -5.79 -11.51
C ASN A 126 5.92 -4.93 -12.51
N SER A 127 4.77 -4.37 -12.10
CA SER A 127 3.99 -3.42 -12.90
C SER A 127 4.37 -1.95 -12.63
N ILE A 128 5.36 -1.70 -11.78
CA ILE A 128 5.91 -0.37 -11.53
C ILE A 128 6.96 -0.08 -12.61
N ASN A 129 6.77 1.04 -13.30
CA ASN A 129 7.76 1.61 -14.22
C ASN A 129 8.28 2.91 -13.64
N ILE A 130 9.55 3.20 -13.89
CA ILE A 130 10.19 4.44 -13.44
C ILE A 130 10.87 5.15 -14.60
N SER A 131 10.96 6.47 -14.49
CA SER A 131 11.78 7.29 -15.35
C SER A 131 12.58 8.29 -14.50
N ILE A 132 13.82 8.53 -14.90
CA ILE A 132 14.69 9.55 -14.32
C ILE A 132 14.94 10.61 -15.39
N ALA A 133 14.68 11.87 -15.06
CA ALA A 133 14.97 13.01 -15.90
C ALA A 133 15.91 13.99 -15.19
N ASN A 134 16.51 14.91 -15.95
CA ASN A 134 17.16 16.06 -15.34
C ASN A 134 16.09 16.98 -14.76
N SER A 135 16.33 17.49 -13.57
CA SER A 135 15.49 18.54 -13.02
C SER A 135 15.73 19.87 -13.73
N ALA A 136 14.76 20.78 -13.65
CA ALA A 136 14.93 22.17 -14.03
C ALA A 136 16.02 22.86 -13.18
N THR A 137 16.19 22.42 -11.94
CA THR A 137 17.25 22.88 -11.05
C THR A 137 18.56 22.15 -11.39
N THR A 138 19.57 22.89 -11.78
CA THR A 138 20.87 22.35 -12.19
C THR A 138 21.47 21.45 -11.09
N GLY A 139 21.93 20.27 -11.49
CA GLY A 139 22.58 19.31 -10.58
C GLY A 139 21.63 18.42 -9.80
N LEU A 140 20.32 18.55 -9.98
CA LEU A 140 19.29 17.69 -9.41
C LEU A 140 18.65 16.81 -10.48
N PHE A 141 17.83 15.86 -10.05
CA PHE A 141 17.08 14.97 -10.94
C PHE A 141 15.65 14.81 -10.47
N ASP A 142 14.78 14.40 -11.39
CA ASP A 142 13.37 14.09 -11.12
C ASP A 142 13.15 12.58 -11.27
N LEU A 143 12.34 12.01 -10.39
CA LEU A 143 11.87 10.62 -10.43
C LEU A 143 10.37 10.62 -10.71
N PHE A 144 9.98 9.88 -11.74
CA PHE A 144 8.58 9.61 -12.10
C PHE A 144 8.29 8.13 -11.84
N VAL A 145 7.19 7.85 -11.16
CA VAL A 145 6.72 6.50 -10.86
C VAL A 145 5.39 6.27 -11.55
N TYR A 146 5.31 5.21 -12.35
CA TYR A 146 4.12 4.81 -13.09
C TYR A 146 3.67 3.43 -12.62
N TYR A 147 2.37 3.16 -12.64
CA TYR A 147 1.82 1.86 -12.28
C TYR A 147 0.85 1.33 -13.33
N GLY A 148 1.04 0.07 -13.74
CA GLY A 148 0.21 -0.59 -14.76
C GLY A 148 0.47 -0.16 -16.21
N GLY A 149 1.53 0.63 -16.43
CA GLY A 149 1.94 1.13 -17.73
C GLY A 149 2.94 2.25 -17.58
N ASN A 150 3.31 2.90 -18.69
CA ASN A 150 4.34 3.95 -18.74
C ASN A 150 3.88 5.22 -19.45
N THR A 151 2.58 5.41 -19.54
CA THR A 151 1.96 6.63 -20.13
C THR A 151 1.63 7.62 -19.03
N ASP A 152 1.38 8.88 -19.39
CA ASP A 152 0.99 9.92 -18.42
C ASP A 152 -0.26 9.56 -17.62
N ALA A 153 -1.18 8.77 -18.20
CA ALA A 153 -2.35 8.26 -17.51
C ALA A 153 -2.01 7.29 -16.36
N ASN A 154 -0.83 6.66 -16.40
CA ASN A 154 -0.35 5.73 -15.41
C ASN A 154 0.60 6.37 -14.38
N LEU A 155 0.89 7.68 -14.49
CA LEU A 155 1.74 8.39 -13.57
C LEU A 155 1.05 8.47 -12.19
N VAL A 156 1.64 7.84 -11.20
CA VAL A 156 1.10 7.79 -9.83
C VAL A 156 1.86 8.70 -8.87
N GLU A 157 3.16 8.91 -9.09
CA GLU A 157 3.97 9.79 -8.27
C GLU A 157 5.02 10.54 -9.11
N ARG A 158 5.29 11.77 -8.69
CA ARG A 158 6.36 12.60 -9.22
C ARG A 158 7.14 13.23 -8.07
N HIS A 159 8.44 12.92 -7.99
CA HIS A 159 9.36 13.49 -7.02
C HIS A 159 10.40 14.33 -7.78
N VAL A 160 10.41 15.62 -7.51
CA VAL A 160 11.24 16.59 -8.23
C VAL A 160 12.40 17.11 -7.39
N ASP A 161 13.43 17.61 -8.06
CA ASP A 161 14.58 18.25 -7.43
C ASP A 161 15.31 17.34 -6.44
N LEU A 162 15.57 16.11 -6.79
CA LEU A 162 16.24 15.12 -5.95
C LEU A 162 17.76 15.15 -6.13
N SER A 163 18.48 14.77 -5.08
CA SER A 163 19.95 14.66 -5.06
C SER A 163 20.39 13.34 -4.45
N MET A 164 21.49 12.76 -4.94
CA MET A 164 22.15 11.62 -4.29
C MET A 164 23.20 12.07 -3.24
N THR A 165 23.38 13.35 -3.00
CA THR A 165 24.26 13.85 -1.95
C THR A 165 23.52 13.83 -0.60
N ALA A 166 23.98 13.00 0.33
CA ALA A 166 23.29 12.76 1.62
C ALA A 166 23.15 14.01 2.50
N THR A 167 24.05 14.99 2.37
CA THR A 167 23.99 16.27 3.10
C THR A 167 23.07 17.31 2.44
N ASN A 168 22.52 17.01 1.27
CA ASN A 168 21.59 17.91 0.58
C ASN A 168 20.20 17.78 1.19
N ALA A 169 19.51 18.91 1.41
CA ALA A 169 18.12 18.94 1.90
C ALA A 169 17.14 18.19 0.97
N ARG A 170 17.53 18.00 -0.30
CA ARG A 170 16.76 17.26 -1.30
C ARG A 170 17.28 15.82 -1.50
N TYR A 171 17.85 15.22 -0.45
CA TYR A 171 18.35 13.85 -0.52
C TYR A 171 17.27 12.86 -0.89
N ALA A 172 17.45 12.15 -2.01
CA ALA A 172 16.42 11.35 -2.65
C ALA A 172 15.82 10.28 -1.73
N THR A 173 16.68 9.54 -1.01
CA THR A 173 16.19 8.48 -0.10
C THR A 173 15.35 9.03 1.05
N ALA A 174 15.73 10.18 1.61
CA ALA A 174 14.97 10.80 2.70
C ALA A 174 13.61 11.31 2.21
N ILE A 175 13.59 12.03 1.07
CA ILE A 175 12.37 12.64 0.53
C ILE A 175 11.38 11.57 0.04
N VAL A 176 11.85 10.62 -0.78
CA VAL A 176 10.96 9.63 -1.40
C VAL A 176 10.48 8.61 -0.37
N ASN A 177 11.35 8.12 0.52
CA ASN A 177 10.94 7.14 1.53
C ASN A 177 9.94 7.68 2.56
N ALA A 178 9.91 9.00 2.75
CA ALA A 178 8.92 9.65 3.62
C ALA A 178 7.57 9.89 2.93
N ALA A 179 7.54 9.98 1.59
CA ALA A 179 6.35 10.43 0.85
C ALA A 179 5.73 9.36 -0.05
N SER A 180 6.53 8.41 -0.57
CA SER A 180 6.06 7.45 -1.56
C SER A 180 5.24 6.31 -0.95
N GLY A 181 4.09 6.03 -1.57
CA GLY A 181 3.29 4.84 -1.31
C GLY A 181 3.65 3.64 -2.21
N TYR A 182 4.41 3.87 -3.28
CA TYR A 182 4.71 2.85 -4.29
C TYR A 182 6.13 2.31 -4.20
N VAL A 183 7.12 3.15 -3.91
CA VAL A 183 8.53 2.77 -3.96
C VAL A 183 9.30 3.19 -2.71
N ARG A 184 10.38 2.47 -2.45
CA ARG A 184 11.45 2.84 -1.51
C ARG A 184 12.76 2.92 -2.25
N LEU A 185 13.59 3.86 -1.83
CA LEU A 185 14.91 4.08 -2.37
C LEU A 185 15.99 3.63 -1.39
N THR A 186 17.03 2.99 -1.92
CA THR A 186 18.24 2.66 -1.19
C THR A 186 19.43 3.26 -1.94
N ASP A 187 20.25 4.05 -1.25
CA ASP A 187 21.52 4.54 -1.77
C ASP A 187 22.53 3.40 -1.75
N LEU A 188 23.08 3.05 -2.91
CA LEU A 188 24.07 2.00 -3.06
C LEU A 188 25.51 2.51 -2.83
N ASN A 189 25.64 3.77 -2.38
CA ASN A 189 26.91 4.38 -2.01
C ASN A 189 27.98 4.32 -3.13
N SER A 190 27.57 4.68 -4.36
CA SER A 190 28.52 4.86 -5.45
C SER A 190 29.70 5.72 -4.99
N ALA A 191 30.90 5.32 -5.37
CA ALA A 191 32.13 6.05 -5.02
C ALA A 191 32.25 7.43 -5.71
N ASN A 192 31.39 7.69 -6.71
CA ASN A 192 31.33 8.97 -7.39
C ASN A 192 30.72 10.06 -6.51
N THR A 193 31.01 11.31 -6.76
CA THR A 193 30.63 12.44 -5.92
C THR A 193 29.90 13.54 -6.70
N GLY A 194 29.21 14.42 -5.98
CA GLY A 194 28.52 15.55 -6.59
C GLY A 194 27.42 15.11 -7.57
N THR A 195 27.25 15.84 -8.65
CA THR A 195 26.17 15.60 -9.63
C THR A 195 26.38 14.34 -10.47
N THR A 196 27.61 13.83 -10.56
CA THR A 196 27.93 12.58 -11.28
C THR A 196 27.40 11.35 -10.53
N ARG A 197 27.17 11.46 -9.23
CA ARG A 197 26.56 10.40 -8.42
C ARG A 197 25.04 10.24 -8.66
N ASN A 198 24.39 11.26 -9.24
CA ASN A 198 22.97 11.14 -9.58
C ASN A 198 22.73 10.01 -10.58
N PRO A 199 21.59 9.31 -10.51
CA PRO A 199 21.29 8.24 -11.45
C PRO A 199 21.22 8.75 -12.88
N ALA A 200 21.70 7.95 -13.83
CA ALA A 200 21.60 8.25 -15.25
C ALA A 200 20.15 8.52 -15.66
N VAL A 201 19.96 9.39 -16.64
CA VAL A 201 18.65 9.63 -17.25
C VAL A 201 18.19 8.34 -17.92
N VAL A 202 17.02 7.85 -17.52
CA VAL A 202 16.41 6.64 -18.06
C VAL A 202 14.91 6.86 -18.25
N THR A 203 14.35 6.20 -19.23
CA THR A 203 12.89 6.19 -19.50
C THR A 203 12.38 4.76 -19.44
N ASN A 204 11.20 4.60 -18.87
CA ASN A 204 10.43 3.34 -18.89
C ASN A 204 11.23 2.12 -18.37
N GLN A 205 11.88 2.27 -17.24
CA GLN A 205 12.53 1.14 -16.58
C GLN A 205 11.55 0.44 -15.65
N THR A 206 11.24 -0.82 -15.96
CA THR A 206 10.34 -1.63 -15.15
C THR A 206 11.10 -2.25 -13.97
N LEU A 207 10.50 -2.24 -12.78
CA LEU A 207 10.98 -3.05 -11.67
C LEU A 207 10.72 -4.53 -11.98
N SER A 208 11.52 -5.43 -11.42
CA SER A 208 11.45 -6.87 -11.68
C SER A 208 11.78 -7.68 -10.43
N THR A 209 11.65 -9.01 -10.52
CA THR A 209 11.94 -9.96 -9.44
C THR A 209 10.97 -9.95 -8.26
N GLY A 210 9.88 -9.19 -8.33
CA GLY A 210 8.80 -9.29 -7.34
C GLY A 210 8.02 -10.59 -7.50
N ILE A 211 7.80 -11.30 -6.40
CA ILE A 211 7.01 -12.53 -6.37
C ILE A 211 6.05 -12.53 -5.19
N ASN A 212 4.90 -13.17 -5.35
CA ASN A 212 3.92 -13.35 -4.28
C ASN A 212 4.33 -14.40 -3.25
N GLY A 213 5.34 -15.18 -3.56
CA GLY A 213 5.82 -16.29 -2.73
C GLY A 213 5.15 -17.62 -3.07
N ASN A 214 5.02 -18.48 -2.07
CA ASN A 214 4.43 -19.82 -2.19
C ASN A 214 2.95 -19.80 -1.80
N THR A 215 2.23 -20.87 -2.13
CA THR A 215 0.86 -21.09 -1.63
C THR A 215 0.87 -21.14 -0.10
N LEU A 216 -0.08 -20.43 0.52
CA LEU A 216 -0.21 -20.39 1.97
C LEU A 216 -0.72 -21.71 2.53
N GLY A 217 -0.10 -22.16 3.61
CA GLY A 217 -0.55 -23.27 4.43
C GLY A 217 -0.99 -22.78 5.83
N ASN A 218 -1.51 -23.70 6.65
CA ASN A 218 -2.01 -23.34 7.99
C ASN A 218 -0.94 -22.74 8.90
N THR A 219 0.32 -23.14 8.73
CA THR A 219 1.45 -22.62 9.52
C THR A 219 1.74 -21.16 9.25
N ASP A 220 1.48 -20.67 8.02
CA ASP A 220 1.75 -19.28 7.65
C ASP A 220 0.81 -18.30 8.37
N TYR A 221 -0.40 -18.74 8.70
CA TYR A 221 -1.36 -17.96 9.49
C TYR A 221 -1.07 -17.95 10.99
N ALA A 222 -0.27 -18.90 11.46
CA ALA A 222 0.10 -19.00 12.88
C ALA A 222 1.35 -18.19 13.24
N THR A 223 2.19 -17.88 12.25
CA THR A 223 3.49 -17.21 12.43
C THR A 223 3.56 -15.81 11.80
N GLY A 224 2.51 -15.38 11.09
CA GLY A 224 2.41 -14.09 10.40
C GLY A 224 1.94 -12.93 11.25
#